data_e68d201cf73bee16bdf2fd7f913e3e1c
#
_entry.id   e68d201cf73bee16bdf2fd7f913e3e1c
#
_cell.length_a   1.000
_cell.length_b   1.000
_cell.length_c   1.000
_cell.angle_alpha   90.00
_cell.angle_beta   90.00
_cell.angle_gamma   90.00
#
_symmetry.space_group_name_H-M   'P 1'
#
loop_
_entity.id
_entity.type
_entity.pdbx_description
1 polymer ?
#
loop_
_entity_poly.entity_id
_entity_poly.type
_entity_poly.pdbx_seq_one_letter_code
_entity_poly.pdbx_strand_id
1 'polypeptide(L)'
;MYEPQFRCRSNGVPILSHEDIESDAEMFIRDFDPDVLNNPKEVNIEEFAEFYLGLTPEYNNLTHCGLILGRMVFNDSNKVPVYDADSKRAEYIFAGRGTVMIDNTLLTDEHRFRSTMGHESGHWIYQQSYFYRDPNQLVLFDNLEQTSTACRKTDIEGGEAAQSNGRKQLCSDHDWLEHQAKYFSAAIL
;
A
#
# COMPACT_ATOMS: atom_id res chain seq x y z
N MET A 1 -11.67 15.13 -6.08
CA MET A 1 -11.12 13.89 -5.47
C MET A 1 -11.91 13.59 -4.20
N TYR A 2 -12.47 12.39 -4.12
CA TYR A 2 -13.17 11.90 -2.92
C TYR A 2 -12.20 11.79 -1.74
N GLU A 3 -12.63 12.20 -0.55
CA GLU A 3 -11.85 12.09 0.69
C GLU A 3 -12.67 11.30 1.71
N PRO A 4 -12.26 10.06 2.05
CA PRO A 4 -12.98 9.23 3.00
C PRO A 4 -12.92 9.83 4.40
N GLN A 5 -14.02 9.70 5.14
CA GLN A 5 -14.15 10.20 6.51
C GLN A 5 -14.21 9.03 7.48
N PHE A 6 -13.19 8.88 8.29
CA PHE A 6 -13.10 7.78 9.27
C PHE A 6 -12.46 8.24 10.57
N ARG A 7 -12.66 7.45 11.61
CA ARG A 7 -12.02 7.66 12.92
C ARG A 7 -10.71 6.90 13.00
N CYS A 8 -9.77 7.44 13.75
CA CYS A 8 -8.54 6.75 14.09
C CYS A 8 -8.46 6.47 15.59
N ARG A 9 -7.71 5.44 15.96
CA ARG A 9 -7.23 5.25 17.34
C ARG A 9 -6.27 6.38 17.71
N SER A 10 -5.94 6.50 19.00
CA SER A 10 -4.98 7.53 19.49
C SER A 10 -3.60 7.44 18.85
N ASN A 11 -3.22 6.28 18.33
CA ASN A 11 -1.96 6.04 17.63
C ASN A 11 -2.06 6.20 16.09
N GLY A 12 -3.18 6.71 15.58
CA GLY A 12 -3.38 6.95 14.14
C GLY A 12 -3.90 5.76 13.32
N VAL A 13 -4.06 4.57 13.92
CA VAL A 13 -4.62 3.40 13.22
C VAL A 13 -6.09 3.64 12.89
N PRO A 14 -6.52 3.52 11.63
CA PRO A 14 -7.91 3.71 11.22
C PRO A 14 -8.85 2.67 11.84
N ILE A 15 -10.07 3.10 12.13
CA ILE A 15 -11.17 2.22 12.58
C ILE A 15 -12.16 2.12 11.43
N LEU A 16 -12.03 1.04 10.64
CA LEU A 16 -12.82 0.79 9.44
C LEU A 16 -13.43 -0.61 9.50
N SER A 17 -14.71 -0.71 9.19
CA SER A 17 -15.35 -1.98 8.86
C SER A 17 -15.13 -2.35 7.39
N HIS A 18 -15.47 -3.58 7.00
CA HIS A 18 -15.45 -3.97 5.59
C HIS A 18 -16.44 -3.13 4.77
N GLU A 19 -17.61 -2.85 5.34
CA GLU A 19 -18.65 -2.03 4.70
C GLU A 19 -18.17 -0.59 4.46
N ASP A 20 -17.40 -0.02 5.39
CA ASP A 20 -16.81 1.31 5.19
C ASP A 20 -15.83 1.29 4.01
N ILE A 21 -14.96 0.29 3.93
CA ILE A 21 -13.97 0.17 2.85
C ILE A 21 -14.65 -0.08 1.49
N GLU A 22 -15.68 -0.92 1.43
CA GLU A 22 -16.47 -1.16 0.20
C GLU A 22 -17.16 0.12 -0.26
N SER A 23 -17.78 0.86 0.66
CA SER A 23 -18.42 2.14 0.37
C SER A 23 -17.41 3.17 -0.14
N ASP A 24 -16.25 3.26 0.49
CA ASP A 24 -15.17 4.15 0.04
C ASP A 24 -14.68 3.77 -1.36
N ALA A 25 -14.45 2.48 -1.62
CA ALA A 25 -14.03 1.98 -2.93
C ALA A 25 -15.05 2.35 -4.02
N GLU A 26 -16.36 2.16 -3.77
CA GLU A 26 -17.41 2.57 -4.70
C GLU A 26 -17.40 4.10 -4.93
N MET A 27 -17.20 4.90 -3.89
CA MET A 27 -17.12 6.35 -4.01
C MET A 27 -15.88 6.80 -4.78
N PHE A 28 -14.74 6.14 -4.60
CA PHE A 28 -13.54 6.38 -5.37
C PHE A 28 -13.75 6.06 -6.86
N ILE A 29 -14.33 4.91 -7.18
CA ILE A 29 -14.65 4.55 -8.57
C ILE A 29 -15.62 5.56 -9.17
N ARG A 30 -16.65 5.96 -8.45
CA ARG A 30 -17.66 6.93 -8.91
C ARG A 30 -17.05 8.29 -9.23
N ASP A 31 -16.05 8.72 -8.46
CA ASP A 31 -15.38 10.01 -8.67
C ASP A 31 -14.28 9.94 -9.74
N PHE A 32 -13.59 8.80 -9.86
CA PHE A 32 -12.48 8.59 -10.81
C PHE A 32 -12.97 8.18 -12.20
N ASP A 33 -13.75 7.10 -12.29
CA ASP A 33 -14.30 6.56 -13.54
C ASP A 33 -15.68 5.97 -13.33
N PRO A 34 -16.73 6.82 -13.35
CA PRO A 34 -18.10 6.39 -13.10
C PRO A 34 -18.64 5.36 -14.12
N ASP A 35 -17.99 5.24 -15.28
CA ASP A 35 -18.38 4.26 -16.29
C ASP A 35 -18.15 2.82 -15.83
N VAL A 36 -17.21 2.57 -14.94
CA VAL A 36 -16.96 1.24 -14.34
C VAL A 36 -18.20 0.73 -13.60
N LEU A 37 -18.92 1.60 -12.90
CA LEU A 37 -20.13 1.23 -12.17
C LEU A 37 -21.32 0.90 -13.09
N ASN A 38 -21.35 1.46 -14.29
CA ASN A 38 -22.44 1.27 -15.25
C ASN A 38 -22.15 0.15 -16.26
N ASN A 39 -20.88 0.01 -16.63
CA ASN A 39 -20.40 -0.95 -17.61
C ASN A 39 -19.26 -1.75 -16.98
N PRO A 40 -19.45 -3.04 -16.63
CA PRO A 40 -18.41 -3.84 -16.02
C PRO A 40 -17.13 -3.83 -16.87
N LYS A 41 -16.10 -3.15 -16.39
CA LYS A 41 -14.76 -3.09 -16.95
C LYS A 41 -13.75 -2.98 -15.81
N GLU A 42 -12.53 -3.28 -16.10
CA GLU A 42 -11.45 -3.16 -15.13
C GLU A 42 -11.16 -1.69 -14.78
N VAL A 43 -10.96 -1.43 -13.50
CA VAL A 43 -10.43 -0.13 -13.05
C VAL A 43 -8.98 -0.02 -13.48
N ASN A 44 -8.59 1.07 -14.14
CA ASN A 44 -7.18 1.34 -14.41
C ASN A 44 -6.49 1.80 -13.11
N ILE A 45 -5.97 0.83 -12.36
CA ILE A 45 -5.41 1.07 -11.03
C ILE A 45 -4.13 1.90 -11.07
N GLU A 46 -3.38 1.84 -12.17
CA GLU A 46 -2.16 2.64 -12.36
C GLU A 46 -2.52 4.12 -12.54
N GLU A 47 -3.47 4.43 -13.43
CA GLU A 47 -3.98 5.80 -13.59
C GLU A 47 -4.68 6.32 -12.33
N PHE A 48 -5.38 5.44 -11.61
CA PHE A 48 -5.97 5.77 -10.32
C PHE A 48 -4.89 6.19 -9.32
N ALA A 49 -3.81 5.42 -9.20
CA ALA A 49 -2.72 5.74 -8.30
C ALA A 49 -1.99 7.04 -8.71
N GLU A 50 -1.59 7.14 -9.98
CA GLU A 50 -0.77 8.25 -10.46
C GLU A 50 -1.56 9.55 -10.60
N PHE A 51 -2.67 9.54 -11.34
CA PHE A 51 -3.36 10.78 -11.69
C PHE A 51 -4.47 11.17 -10.72
N TYR A 52 -5.12 10.19 -10.10
CA TYR A 52 -6.19 10.49 -9.16
C TYR A 52 -5.66 10.66 -7.73
N LEU A 53 -4.83 9.75 -7.23
CA LEU A 53 -4.25 9.86 -5.89
C LEU A 53 -2.99 10.74 -5.85
N GLY A 54 -2.41 11.09 -7.00
CA GLY A 54 -1.20 11.91 -7.11
C GLY A 54 0.06 11.20 -6.61
N LEU A 55 0.09 9.87 -6.71
CA LEU A 55 1.26 9.08 -6.36
C LEU A 55 2.31 9.12 -7.48
N THR A 56 3.55 8.84 -7.10
CA THR A 56 4.66 8.71 -8.06
C THR A 56 5.10 7.26 -8.13
N PRO A 57 4.70 6.50 -9.18
CA PRO A 57 5.14 5.13 -9.34
C PRO A 57 6.64 5.05 -9.64
N GLU A 58 7.35 4.17 -8.95
CA GLU A 58 8.74 3.82 -9.21
C GLU A 58 8.92 2.30 -9.25
N TYR A 59 9.75 1.84 -10.18
CA TYR A 59 9.97 0.42 -10.45
C TYR A 59 11.41 0.05 -10.10
N ASN A 60 11.57 -0.82 -9.10
CA ASN A 60 12.87 -1.21 -8.57
C ASN A 60 12.87 -2.71 -8.22
N ASN A 61 14.03 -3.30 -8.10
CA ASN A 61 14.14 -4.60 -7.45
C ASN A 61 14.09 -4.36 -5.94
N LEU A 62 12.98 -4.63 -5.29
CA LEU A 62 12.82 -4.36 -3.86
C LEU A 62 13.54 -5.37 -2.98
N THR A 63 13.69 -6.61 -3.48
CA THR A 63 14.48 -7.67 -2.82
C THR A 63 15.09 -8.59 -3.88
N HIS A 64 16.17 -9.29 -3.50
CA HIS A 64 16.85 -10.26 -4.38
C HIS A 64 15.98 -11.48 -4.73
N CYS A 65 14.96 -11.77 -3.95
CA CYS A 65 14.12 -12.97 -4.08
C CYS A 65 12.65 -12.66 -4.39
N GLY A 66 12.30 -11.40 -4.67
CA GLY A 66 10.91 -11.01 -4.95
C GLY A 66 9.96 -11.23 -3.76
N LEU A 67 10.46 -11.15 -2.52
CA LEU A 67 9.64 -11.33 -1.32
C LEU A 67 8.78 -10.08 -1.03
N ILE A 68 9.34 -8.89 -1.26
CA ILE A 68 8.62 -7.61 -1.16
C ILE A 68 8.19 -7.23 -2.56
N LEU A 69 6.89 -7.02 -2.74
CA LEU A 69 6.28 -6.74 -4.04
C LEU A 69 5.96 -5.25 -4.22
N GLY A 70 5.69 -4.55 -3.13
CA GLY A 70 5.36 -3.13 -3.13
C GLY A 70 5.82 -2.42 -1.87
N ARG A 71 5.85 -1.10 -1.93
CA ARG A 71 6.18 -0.22 -0.82
C ARG A 71 5.54 1.15 -1.03
N MET A 72 4.79 1.62 -0.03
CA MET A 72 4.28 2.99 0.01
C MET A 72 5.17 3.86 0.90
N VAL A 73 5.64 4.99 0.38
CA VAL A 73 6.52 5.93 1.08
C VAL A 73 5.70 7.11 1.62
N PHE A 74 5.60 7.25 2.93
CA PHE A 74 4.80 8.27 3.59
C PHE A 74 5.57 9.53 3.98
N ASN A 75 6.90 9.42 4.10
CA ASN A 75 7.76 10.54 4.43
C ASN A 75 9.03 10.46 3.59
N ASP A 76 9.59 11.61 3.23
CA ASP A 76 10.86 11.67 2.50
C ASP A 76 11.94 10.88 3.24
N SER A 77 12.65 10.03 2.53
CA SER A 77 13.71 9.20 3.11
C SER A 77 14.85 8.97 2.12
N ASN A 78 16.10 9.14 2.61
CA ASN A 78 17.32 8.77 1.87
C ASN A 78 17.77 7.32 2.13
N LYS A 79 16.93 6.53 2.82
CA LYS A 79 17.28 5.18 3.28
C LYS A 79 16.26 4.14 2.86
N VAL A 80 15.61 4.31 1.71
CA VAL A 80 14.69 3.30 1.21
C VAL A 80 15.49 2.17 0.59
N PRO A 81 15.39 0.93 1.13
CA PRO A 81 16.21 -0.17 0.65
C PRO A 81 15.69 -0.70 -0.67
N VAL A 82 16.59 -0.90 -1.61
CA VAL A 82 16.40 -1.59 -2.89
C VAL A 82 17.52 -2.60 -3.09
N TYR A 83 17.33 -3.55 -4.00
CA TYR A 83 18.35 -4.53 -4.36
C TYR A 83 18.97 -4.15 -5.70
N ASP A 84 20.28 -3.90 -5.70
CA ASP A 84 21.04 -3.74 -6.92
C ASP A 84 21.47 -5.10 -7.46
N ALA A 85 20.97 -5.46 -8.66
CA ALA A 85 21.25 -6.74 -9.29
C ALA A 85 22.68 -6.87 -9.81
N ASP A 86 23.33 -5.75 -10.14
CA ASP A 86 24.70 -5.74 -10.68
C ASP A 86 25.73 -5.95 -9.56
N SER A 87 25.62 -5.20 -8.49
CA SER A 87 26.50 -5.34 -7.31
C SER A 87 26.10 -6.51 -6.41
N LYS A 88 24.87 -7.07 -6.59
CA LYS A 88 24.24 -8.11 -5.76
C LYS A 88 24.17 -7.73 -4.29
N ARG A 89 23.86 -6.48 -4.00
CA ARG A 89 23.78 -5.91 -2.64
C ARG A 89 22.51 -5.10 -2.46
N ALA A 90 22.13 -4.95 -1.20
CA ALA A 90 21.13 -3.96 -0.84
C ALA A 90 21.75 -2.57 -0.87
N GLU A 91 21.08 -1.65 -1.51
CA GLU A 91 21.44 -0.24 -1.55
C GLU A 91 20.32 0.61 -0.97
N TYR A 92 20.63 1.86 -0.64
CA TYR A 92 19.65 2.82 -0.18
C TYR A 92 19.50 3.93 -1.21
N ILE A 93 18.24 4.20 -1.57
CA ILE A 93 17.92 5.30 -2.46
C ILE A 93 17.08 6.35 -1.74
N PHE A 94 17.01 7.53 -2.32
CA PHE A 94 16.03 8.53 -1.93
C PHE A 94 14.68 8.19 -2.54
N ALA A 95 13.62 8.29 -1.73
CA ALA A 95 12.25 8.33 -2.22
C ALA A 95 11.46 9.41 -1.47
N GLY A 96 10.71 10.20 -2.21
CA GLY A 96 9.87 11.26 -1.67
C GLY A 96 8.53 10.73 -1.13
N ARG A 97 7.88 11.55 -0.31
CA ARG A 97 6.51 11.27 0.14
C ARG A 97 5.58 11.08 -1.06
N GLY A 98 4.75 10.04 -1.03
CA GLY A 98 3.84 9.72 -2.12
C GLY A 98 4.46 8.85 -3.22
N THR A 99 5.72 8.40 -3.05
CA THR A 99 6.29 7.40 -3.94
C THR A 99 5.69 6.03 -3.65
N VAL A 100 5.12 5.38 -4.67
CA VAL A 100 4.72 3.98 -4.65
C VAL A 100 5.73 3.15 -5.42
N MET A 101 6.46 2.28 -4.72
CA MET A 101 7.49 1.44 -5.33
C MET A 101 6.91 0.07 -5.62
N ILE A 102 7.10 -0.41 -6.84
CA ILE A 102 6.65 -1.74 -7.30
C ILE A 102 7.86 -2.55 -7.71
N ASP A 103 7.88 -3.83 -7.30
CA ASP A 103 8.98 -4.73 -7.67
C ASP A 103 8.97 -5.04 -9.17
N ASN A 104 10.14 -4.97 -9.82
CA ASN A 104 10.30 -5.21 -11.25
C ASN A 104 9.81 -6.59 -11.70
N THR A 105 9.76 -7.58 -10.81
CA THR A 105 9.23 -8.91 -11.15
C THR A 105 7.74 -8.89 -11.50
N LEU A 106 7.01 -7.84 -11.10
CA LEU A 106 5.59 -7.69 -11.37
C LEU A 106 5.27 -7.12 -12.75
N LEU A 107 6.24 -6.53 -13.45
CA LEU A 107 6.04 -5.95 -14.78
C LEU A 107 5.60 -6.98 -15.84
N THR A 108 5.77 -8.27 -15.57
CA THR A 108 5.33 -9.38 -16.43
C THR A 108 4.14 -10.17 -15.84
N ASP A 109 3.61 -9.74 -14.70
CA ASP A 109 2.48 -10.39 -14.01
C ASP A 109 1.41 -9.33 -13.66
N GLU A 110 0.54 -9.07 -14.62
CA GLU A 110 -0.47 -8.02 -14.54
C GLU A 110 -1.41 -8.18 -13.33
N HIS A 111 -1.82 -9.40 -13.01
CA HIS A 111 -2.73 -9.63 -11.87
C HIS A 111 -2.08 -9.25 -10.54
N ARG A 112 -0.82 -9.64 -10.33
CA ARG A 112 -0.09 -9.29 -9.14
C ARG A 112 0.27 -7.81 -9.10
N PHE A 113 0.63 -7.23 -10.25
CA PHE A 113 0.87 -5.81 -10.38
C PHE A 113 -0.35 -5.01 -9.91
N ARG A 114 -1.52 -5.30 -10.47
CA ARG A 114 -2.77 -4.63 -10.11
C ARG A 114 -3.11 -4.78 -8.63
N SER A 115 -3.04 -6.01 -8.11
CA SER A 115 -3.27 -6.26 -6.68
C SER A 115 -2.30 -5.50 -5.78
N THR A 116 -1.02 -5.44 -6.15
CA THR A 116 0.00 -4.72 -5.36
C THR A 116 -0.24 -3.22 -5.42
N MET A 117 -0.50 -2.66 -6.60
CA MET A 117 -0.80 -1.23 -6.76
C MET A 117 -2.05 -0.83 -5.98
N GLY A 118 -3.12 -1.62 -6.03
CA GLY A 118 -4.32 -1.40 -5.23
C GLY A 118 -4.07 -1.49 -3.72
N HIS A 119 -3.21 -2.42 -3.29
CA HIS A 119 -2.81 -2.56 -1.89
C HIS A 119 -2.03 -1.34 -1.39
N GLU A 120 -1.03 -0.88 -2.13
CA GLU A 120 -0.26 0.31 -1.77
C GLU A 120 -1.12 1.59 -1.81
N SER A 121 -2.09 1.66 -2.75
CA SER A 121 -3.08 2.73 -2.78
C SER A 121 -3.96 2.74 -1.52
N GLY A 122 -4.37 1.56 -1.04
CA GLY A 122 -5.10 1.42 0.24
C GLY A 122 -4.29 1.91 1.43
N HIS A 123 -3.01 1.59 1.49
CA HIS A 123 -2.10 2.16 2.49
C HIS A 123 -2.08 3.68 2.43
N TRP A 124 -1.91 4.26 1.24
CA TRP A 124 -1.90 5.72 1.08
C TRP A 124 -3.19 6.39 1.53
N ILE A 125 -4.34 5.83 1.16
CA ILE A 125 -5.64 6.41 1.48
C ILE A 125 -5.90 6.43 3.00
N TYR A 126 -5.62 5.34 3.70
CA TYR A 126 -6.07 5.17 5.07
C TYR A 126 -5.02 5.46 6.13
N GLN A 127 -3.73 5.38 5.82
CA GLN A 127 -2.71 5.26 6.87
C GLN A 127 -1.81 6.49 7.02
N GLN A 128 -2.11 7.58 6.33
CA GLN A 128 -1.31 8.81 6.45
C GLN A 128 -1.19 9.32 7.89
N SER A 129 -2.27 9.23 8.67
CA SER A 129 -2.26 9.65 10.08
C SER A 129 -1.36 8.78 10.96
N TYR A 130 -1.26 7.48 10.66
CA TYR A 130 -0.39 6.55 11.38
C TYR A 130 1.09 6.81 11.12
N PHE A 131 1.43 7.13 9.86
CA PHE A 131 2.80 7.41 9.43
C PHE A 131 3.19 8.89 9.53
N TYR A 132 2.25 9.77 9.93
CA TYR A 132 2.53 11.20 10.04
C TYR A 132 3.69 11.46 11.00
N ARG A 133 4.66 12.25 10.54
CA ARG A 133 5.75 12.77 11.36
C ARG A 133 5.65 14.28 11.42
N ASP A 134 5.72 14.83 12.63
CA ASP A 134 5.87 16.27 12.79
C ASP A 134 7.28 16.67 12.29
N PRO A 135 7.37 17.50 11.24
CA PRO A 135 8.67 17.92 10.69
C PRO A 135 9.51 18.73 11.69
N ASN A 136 8.89 19.25 12.76
CA ASN A 136 9.57 20.00 13.81
C ASN A 136 10.07 19.10 14.96
N GLN A 137 9.69 17.83 14.98
CA GLN A 137 10.12 16.90 16.00
C GLN A 137 11.50 16.35 15.66
N LEU A 138 12.48 16.56 16.53
CA LEU A 138 13.81 15.96 16.41
C LEU A 138 13.70 14.44 16.58
N VAL A 139 13.95 13.71 15.50
CA VAL A 139 13.99 12.24 15.52
C VAL A 139 15.43 11.82 15.86
N LEU A 140 15.63 11.32 17.07
CA LEU A 140 16.95 10.82 17.53
C LEU A 140 17.33 9.49 16.83
N PHE A 141 16.35 8.72 16.36
CA PHE A 141 16.55 7.46 15.65
C PHE A 141 15.62 7.40 14.44
N ASP A 142 16.20 7.22 13.28
CA ASP A 142 15.49 7.07 12.01
C ASP A 142 15.01 5.62 11.86
N ASN A 143 13.82 5.33 12.38
CA ASN A 143 13.21 4.02 12.24
C ASN A 143 12.57 3.90 10.86
N LEU A 144 13.14 3.09 9.98
CA LEU A 144 12.63 2.80 8.63
C LEU A 144 11.17 2.32 8.64
N GLU A 145 10.76 1.60 9.67
CA GLU A 145 9.39 1.10 9.85
C GLU A 145 8.33 2.21 9.96
N GLN A 146 8.76 3.45 10.25
CA GLN A 146 7.86 4.61 10.35
C GLN A 146 7.83 5.50 9.10
N THR A 147 8.55 5.16 8.04
CA THR A 147 8.60 5.97 6.80
C THR A 147 7.88 5.33 5.64
N SER A 148 7.78 4.01 5.62
CA SER A 148 7.20 3.27 4.51
C SER A 148 6.63 1.92 4.96
N THR A 149 5.68 1.40 4.17
CA THR A 149 5.20 0.01 4.27
C THR A 149 6.15 -0.95 3.55
N ALA A 150 5.90 -2.24 3.66
CA ALA A 150 6.54 -3.27 2.85
C ALA A 150 5.54 -4.40 2.61
N CYS A 151 4.84 -4.35 1.48
CA CYS A 151 3.92 -5.39 1.06
C CYS A 151 4.69 -6.67 0.69
N ARG A 152 4.45 -7.72 1.44
CA ARG A 152 5.09 -9.02 1.18
C ARG A 152 4.23 -9.86 0.24
N LYS A 153 4.88 -10.75 -0.48
CA LYS A 153 4.21 -11.76 -1.32
C LYS A 153 3.12 -12.52 -0.56
N THR A 154 3.36 -12.84 0.70
CA THR A 154 2.38 -13.50 1.59
C THR A 154 1.15 -12.66 1.90
N ASP A 155 1.26 -11.35 1.84
CA ASP A 155 0.15 -10.44 2.14
C ASP A 155 -0.84 -10.40 0.96
N ILE A 156 -0.36 -10.58 -0.26
CA ILE A 156 -1.18 -10.63 -1.48
C ILE A 156 -1.71 -12.04 -1.75
N GLU A 157 -0.86 -13.05 -1.74
CA GLU A 157 -1.23 -14.42 -2.13
C GLU A 157 -2.05 -15.18 -1.06
N GLY A 158 -2.25 -14.57 0.11
CA GLY A 158 -2.92 -15.25 1.21
C GLY A 158 -2.11 -16.47 1.63
N GLY A 159 -0.92 -16.24 2.18
CA GLY A 159 -0.03 -17.31 2.60
C GLY A 159 -0.77 -18.37 3.40
N GLU A 160 -0.41 -19.63 3.22
CA GLU A 160 -0.86 -20.80 3.98
C GLU A 160 -0.50 -20.64 5.47
N ALA A 161 -1.02 -19.60 6.10
CA ALA A 161 -0.96 -19.44 7.53
C ALA A 161 -2.03 -20.30 8.15
N ALA A 162 -1.60 -21.49 8.54
CA ALA A 162 -2.29 -22.39 9.45
C ALA A 162 -3.64 -22.94 8.95
N GLN A 163 -3.61 -24.15 8.47
CA GLN A 163 -4.65 -25.14 8.67
C GLN A 163 -4.89 -25.33 10.18
N SER A 164 -5.48 -24.36 10.82
CA SER A 164 -6.17 -24.50 12.08
C SER A 164 -7.45 -23.69 11.98
N ASN A 165 -8.56 -24.35 12.06
CA ASN A 165 -9.94 -23.91 12.11
C ASN A 165 -10.15 -22.49 12.69
N GLY A 166 -9.83 -21.43 11.96
CA GLY A 166 -10.05 -20.10 12.46
C GLY A 166 -9.56 -19.02 11.51
N ARG A 167 -10.37 -17.98 11.35
CA ARG A 167 -9.96 -16.72 10.74
C ARG A 167 -8.68 -16.23 11.43
N LYS A 168 -7.67 -15.78 10.68
CA LYS A 168 -6.46 -15.17 11.24
C LYS A 168 -6.91 -14.08 12.22
N GLN A 169 -6.57 -14.20 13.49
CA GLN A 169 -6.88 -13.18 14.48
C GLN A 169 -5.91 -12.01 14.25
N LEU A 170 -6.45 -10.83 14.00
CA LEU A 170 -5.66 -9.61 13.85
C LEU A 170 -5.24 -9.14 15.24
N CYS A 171 -3.96 -9.31 15.59
CA CYS A 171 -3.47 -9.08 16.95
C CYS A 171 -2.65 -7.79 17.09
N SER A 172 -2.05 -7.31 16.02
CA SER A 172 -1.21 -6.12 16.02
C SER A 172 -1.80 -4.99 15.18
N ASP A 173 -1.34 -3.76 15.41
CA ASP A 173 -1.69 -2.63 14.54
C ASP A 173 -1.24 -2.88 13.10
N HIS A 174 -0.08 -3.50 12.90
CA HIS A 174 0.40 -3.90 11.58
C HIS A 174 -0.59 -4.87 10.90
N ASP A 175 -1.10 -5.89 11.60
CA ASP A 175 -2.08 -6.82 11.02
C ASP A 175 -3.34 -6.09 10.55
N TRP A 176 -3.79 -5.08 11.31
CA TRP A 176 -4.94 -4.27 10.94
C TRP A 176 -4.67 -3.39 9.71
N LEU A 177 -3.53 -2.73 9.66
CA LEU A 177 -3.12 -1.89 8.54
C LEU A 177 -3.02 -2.70 7.23
N GLU A 178 -2.36 -3.86 7.27
CA GLU A 178 -2.25 -4.78 6.14
C GLU A 178 -3.61 -5.34 5.70
N HIS A 179 -4.47 -5.68 6.69
CA HIS A 179 -5.81 -6.17 6.40
C HIS A 179 -6.66 -5.14 5.67
N GLN A 180 -6.64 -3.89 6.12
CA GLN A 180 -7.40 -2.79 5.52
C GLN A 180 -6.92 -2.52 4.08
N ALA A 181 -5.61 -2.44 3.86
CA ALA A 181 -5.03 -2.23 2.53
C ALA A 181 -5.36 -3.38 1.57
N LYS A 182 -5.25 -4.63 2.04
CA LYS A 182 -5.62 -5.81 1.26
C LYS A 182 -7.11 -5.81 0.90
N TYR A 183 -7.96 -5.47 1.87
CA TYR A 183 -9.41 -5.45 1.64
C TYR A 183 -9.79 -4.34 0.65
N PHE A 184 -9.17 -3.16 0.76
CA PHE A 184 -9.35 -2.08 -0.20
C PHE A 184 -8.94 -2.51 -1.62
N SER A 185 -7.77 -3.15 -1.76
CA SER A 185 -7.32 -3.67 -3.06
C SER A 185 -8.34 -4.60 -3.70
N ALA A 186 -8.96 -5.46 -2.90
CA ALA A 186 -10.00 -6.37 -3.40
C ALA A 186 -11.33 -5.66 -3.74
N ALA A 187 -11.62 -4.55 -3.05
CA ALA A 187 -12.86 -3.80 -3.26
C ALA A 187 -12.79 -2.83 -4.46
N ILE A 188 -11.59 -2.31 -4.78
CA ILE A 188 -11.40 -1.33 -5.86
C ILE A 188 -11.21 -2.01 -7.23
N LEU A 189 -10.71 -3.26 -7.29
CA LEU A 189 -10.37 -3.99 -8.53
C LEU A 189 -11.53 -4.82 -9.06
#